data_6cabb1bb7b1226cb81e60b26d534a951
#
_entry.id   6cabb1bb7b1226cb81e60b26d534a951
#
_cell.length_a   1.000
_cell.length_b   1.000
_cell.length_c   1.000
_cell.angle_alpha   90.00
_cell.angle_beta   90.00
_cell.angle_gamma   90.00
#
_symmetry.space_group_name_H-M   'P 1'
#
loop_
_entity.id
_entity.type
_entity.pdbx_description
1 polymer ?
#
loop_
_entity_poly.entity_id
_entity_poly.type
_entity_poly.pdbx_seq_one_letter_code
_entity_poly.pdbx_strand_id
1 'polypeptide(L)'
;GVDKITVSSLNMAMKFAEWGWNDITVAFPVNCLEHEKINALAAKIRLNLLLVHSEGARQLSECLKYPVGVYLGVDTGYHRDGVDAGNYEKIERIMNIVAPDVNIKFEGFLTHAGHTYNARSKEEILQIIFYFCRLLEI
;
A
#
# COMPACT_ATOMS: atom_id res chain seq x y z
N GLY A 1 15.34 12.89 -11.96
CA GLY A 1 14.74 11.68 -12.56
C GLY A 1 13.76 11.04 -11.61
N VAL A 2 13.05 10.01 -12.03
CA VAL A 2 12.17 9.20 -11.19
C VAL A 2 13.02 8.08 -10.59
N ASP A 3 12.97 7.94 -9.28
CA ASP A 3 13.76 6.96 -8.51
C ASP A 3 12.89 5.91 -7.79
N LYS A 4 11.57 6.05 -7.89
CA LYS A 4 10.56 5.16 -7.28
C LYS A 4 9.52 4.77 -8.29
N ILE A 5 9.02 3.54 -8.18
CA ILE A 5 7.93 3.06 -9.04
C ILE A 5 6.85 2.33 -8.25
N THR A 6 5.68 2.29 -8.83
CA THR A 6 4.54 1.52 -8.31
C THR A 6 4.18 0.43 -9.32
N VAL A 7 3.98 -0.78 -8.81
CA VAL A 7 3.62 -1.96 -9.61
C VAL A 7 2.40 -2.67 -9.00
N SER A 8 1.80 -3.60 -9.74
CA SER A 8 0.60 -4.32 -9.29
C SER A 8 0.86 -5.73 -8.76
N SER A 9 2.11 -6.21 -8.77
CA SER A 9 2.43 -7.55 -8.27
C SER A 9 3.89 -7.70 -7.87
N LEU A 10 4.17 -8.69 -7.00
CA LEU A 10 5.54 -9.06 -6.63
C LEU A 10 6.36 -9.54 -7.84
N ASN A 11 5.75 -10.23 -8.79
CA ASN A 11 6.45 -10.65 -10.01
C ASN A 11 6.93 -9.45 -10.85
N MET A 12 6.11 -8.41 -10.97
CA MET A 12 6.54 -7.16 -11.60
C MET A 12 7.65 -6.49 -10.78
N ALA A 13 7.51 -6.43 -9.46
CA ALA A 13 8.54 -5.88 -8.58
C ALA A 13 9.88 -6.58 -8.75
N MET A 14 9.88 -7.92 -8.81
CA MET A 14 11.10 -8.72 -9.07
C MET A 14 11.74 -8.32 -10.40
N LYS A 15 10.94 -8.19 -11.46
CA LYS A 15 11.45 -7.83 -12.79
C LYS A 15 12.05 -6.43 -12.84
N PHE A 16 11.38 -5.46 -12.22
CA PHE A 16 11.90 -4.09 -12.13
C PHE A 16 13.14 -3.99 -11.23
N ALA A 17 13.22 -4.79 -10.15
CA ALA A 17 14.42 -4.86 -9.33
C ALA A 17 15.63 -5.42 -10.10
N GLU A 18 15.44 -6.42 -10.97
CA GLU A 18 16.47 -6.91 -11.89
C GLU A 18 16.98 -5.80 -12.84
N TRP A 19 16.13 -4.84 -13.19
CA TRP A 19 16.49 -3.69 -14.03
C TRP A 19 17.06 -2.50 -13.25
N GLY A 20 17.33 -2.67 -11.95
CA GLY A 20 18.01 -1.70 -11.10
C GLY A 20 17.11 -0.75 -10.33
N TRP A 21 15.80 -0.97 -10.30
CA TRP A 21 14.91 -0.19 -9.44
C TRP A 21 15.04 -0.63 -7.98
N ASN A 22 15.27 0.34 -7.08
CA ASN A 22 15.60 0.09 -5.68
C ASN A 22 14.53 0.56 -4.68
N ASP A 23 13.50 1.27 -5.12
CA ASP A 23 12.35 1.69 -4.30
C ASP A 23 11.06 1.37 -5.07
N ILE A 24 10.40 0.28 -4.65
CA ILE A 24 9.25 -0.28 -5.37
C ILE A 24 8.07 -0.44 -4.42
N THR A 25 6.92 0.13 -4.79
CA THR A 25 5.65 -0.07 -4.08
C THR A 25 4.77 -1.05 -4.86
N VAL A 26 4.36 -2.12 -4.21
CA VAL A 26 3.33 -3.03 -4.74
C VAL A 26 1.97 -2.54 -4.26
N ALA A 27 1.27 -1.79 -5.13
CA ALA A 27 -0.03 -1.18 -4.82
C ALA A 27 -1.21 -2.12 -5.11
N PHE A 28 -1.11 -3.34 -4.61
CA PHE A 28 -2.17 -4.34 -4.57
C PHE A 28 -2.16 -5.02 -3.20
N PRO A 29 -3.31 -5.43 -2.65
CA PRO A 29 -3.34 -6.08 -1.34
C PRO A 29 -2.33 -7.19 -1.22
N VAL A 30 -1.52 -7.17 -0.17
CA VAL A 30 -0.44 -8.13 0.03
C VAL A 30 -0.97 -9.56 0.11
N ASN A 31 -0.33 -10.45 -0.65
CA ASN A 31 -0.56 -11.89 -0.56
C ASN A 31 0.57 -12.53 0.28
N CYS A 32 0.29 -12.81 1.54
CA CYS A 32 1.28 -13.38 2.46
C CYS A 32 1.69 -14.82 2.11
N LEU A 33 0.96 -15.51 1.23
CA LEU A 33 1.40 -16.80 0.68
C LEU A 33 2.66 -16.68 -0.19
N GLU A 34 2.97 -15.48 -0.68
CA GLU A 34 4.18 -15.19 -1.43
C GLU A 34 5.33 -14.66 -0.55
N HIS A 35 5.34 -14.99 0.75
CA HIS A 35 6.31 -14.47 1.73
C HIS A 35 7.79 -14.73 1.34
N GLU A 36 8.08 -15.78 0.62
CA GLU A 36 9.44 -16.05 0.12
C GLU A 36 9.89 -14.97 -0.88
N LYS A 37 9.00 -14.57 -1.80
CA LYS A 37 9.27 -13.49 -2.76
C LYS A 37 9.37 -12.14 -2.05
N ILE A 38 8.49 -11.88 -1.06
CA ILE A 38 8.53 -10.66 -0.25
C ILE A 38 9.90 -10.54 0.41
N ASN A 39 10.35 -11.58 1.12
CA ASN A 39 11.65 -11.56 1.80
C ASN A 39 12.83 -11.48 0.82
N ALA A 40 12.76 -12.17 -0.32
CA ALA A 40 13.81 -12.10 -1.35
C ALA A 40 13.96 -10.70 -1.96
N LEU A 41 12.86 -9.97 -2.12
CA LEU A 41 12.86 -8.57 -2.57
C LEU A 41 13.33 -7.63 -1.46
N ALA A 42 12.75 -7.74 -0.26
CA ALA A 42 13.05 -6.87 0.87
C ALA A 42 14.54 -6.93 1.29
N ALA A 43 15.21 -8.09 1.07
CA ALA A 43 16.64 -8.23 1.28
C ALA A 43 17.51 -7.39 0.32
N LYS A 44 16.97 -6.91 -0.80
CA LYS A 44 17.72 -6.29 -1.89
C LYS A 44 17.32 -4.84 -2.18
N ILE A 45 16.06 -4.51 -1.98
CA ILE A 45 15.48 -3.21 -2.33
C ILE A 45 14.61 -2.69 -1.19
N ARG A 46 14.30 -1.41 -1.23
CA ARG A 46 13.22 -0.84 -0.43
C ARG A 46 11.88 -1.28 -1.03
N LEU A 47 11.26 -2.26 -0.39
CA LEU A 47 9.97 -2.80 -0.80
C LEU A 47 8.86 -2.19 0.06
N ASN A 48 7.83 -1.65 -0.58
CA ASN A 48 6.63 -1.17 0.10
C ASN A 48 5.42 -2.01 -0.34
N LEU A 49 4.59 -2.39 0.63
CA LEU A 49 3.44 -3.27 0.45
C LEU A 49 2.14 -2.57 0.85
N LEU A 50 1.00 -3.06 0.35
CA LEU A 50 -0.31 -2.54 0.67
C LEU A 50 -1.05 -3.50 1.62
N LEU A 51 -1.43 -3.00 2.80
CA LEU A 51 -2.29 -3.69 3.74
C LEU A 51 -3.72 -3.15 3.65
N VAL A 52 -4.71 -4.04 3.74
CA VAL A 52 -6.14 -3.68 3.68
C VAL A 52 -6.98 -4.33 4.79
N HIS A 53 -6.38 -5.20 5.61
CA HIS A 53 -7.05 -5.85 6.74
C HIS A 53 -6.05 -6.35 7.80
N SER A 54 -6.52 -6.50 9.03
CA SER A 54 -5.69 -6.89 10.18
C SER A 54 -5.11 -8.30 10.07
N GLU A 55 -5.82 -9.22 9.44
CA GLU A 55 -5.31 -10.58 9.22
C GLU A 55 -4.06 -10.57 8.32
N GLY A 56 -4.08 -9.79 7.22
CA GLY A 56 -2.90 -9.60 6.38
C GLY A 56 -1.74 -8.94 7.12
N ALA A 57 -2.02 -7.99 8.00
CA ALA A 57 -0.99 -7.37 8.83
C ALA A 57 -0.33 -8.39 9.78
N ARG A 58 -1.13 -9.25 10.43
CA ARG A 58 -0.64 -10.30 11.32
C ARG A 58 0.21 -11.33 10.58
N GLN A 59 -0.30 -11.86 9.47
CA GLN A 59 0.43 -12.84 8.64
C GLN A 59 1.74 -12.26 8.08
N LEU A 60 1.73 -10.99 7.68
CA LEU A 60 2.93 -10.30 7.23
C LEU A 60 3.96 -10.20 8.36
N SER A 61 3.55 -9.73 9.54
CA SER A 61 4.41 -9.64 10.73
C SER A 61 5.06 -10.97 11.08
N GLU A 62 4.31 -12.08 11.01
CA GLU A 62 4.80 -13.41 11.33
C GLU A 62 5.82 -13.98 10.32
N CYS A 63 5.81 -13.51 9.07
CA CYS A 63 6.63 -14.09 8.01
C CYS A 63 7.81 -13.22 7.57
N LEU A 64 7.90 -11.97 8.00
CA LEU A 64 8.98 -11.07 7.60
C LEU A 64 10.33 -11.44 8.24
N LYS A 65 11.36 -11.42 7.40
CA LYS A 65 12.78 -11.57 7.81
C LYS A 65 13.59 -10.28 7.59
N TYR A 66 13.05 -9.37 6.78
CA TYR A 66 13.69 -8.11 6.41
C TYR A 66 12.66 -6.97 6.49
N PRO A 67 13.12 -5.74 6.77
CA PRO A 67 12.22 -4.60 6.87
C PRO A 67 11.50 -4.29 5.55
N VAL A 68 10.21 -3.95 5.65
CA VAL A 68 9.39 -3.45 4.55
C VAL A 68 8.66 -2.17 4.94
N GLY A 69 8.41 -1.31 3.97
CA GLY A 69 7.44 -0.23 4.12
C GLY A 69 6.01 -0.76 3.94
N VAL A 70 5.06 -0.17 4.64
CA VAL A 70 3.66 -0.53 4.52
C VAL A 70 2.79 0.70 4.36
N TYR A 71 1.97 0.69 3.33
CA TYR A 71 0.84 1.60 3.20
C TYR A 71 -0.44 0.92 3.65
N LEU A 72 -1.29 1.64 4.38
CA LEU A 72 -2.65 1.19 4.66
C LEU A 72 -3.57 1.63 3.53
N GLY A 73 -4.19 0.67 2.86
CA GLY A 73 -5.17 0.93 1.82
C GLY A 73 -6.47 1.45 2.39
N VAL A 74 -6.92 2.61 1.90
CA VAL A 74 -8.16 3.25 2.31
C VAL A 74 -9.12 3.34 1.12
N ASP A 75 -10.32 2.83 1.31
CA ASP A 75 -11.40 3.01 0.34
C ASP A 75 -12.05 4.39 0.55
N THR A 76 -11.94 5.22 -0.47
CA THR A 76 -12.52 6.56 -0.52
C THR A 76 -13.79 6.61 -1.37
N GLY A 77 -14.48 5.46 -1.54
CA GLY A 77 -15.76 5.35 -2.21
C GLY A 77 -15.71 4.78 -3.63
N TYR A 78 -14.55 4.34 -4.12
CA TYR A 78 -14.46 3.61 -5.39
C TYR A 78 -14.74 2.10 -5.23
N HIS A 79 -14.64 1.59 -3.99
CA HIS A 79 -14.99 0.21 -3.61
C HIS A 79 -14.21 -0.88 -4.37
N ARG A 80 -12.92 -0.63 -4.66
CA ARG A 80 -12.04 -1.65 -5.23
C ARG A 80 -11.38 -2.48 -4.15
N ASP A 81 -10.71 -1.81 -3.21
CA ASP A 81 -10.02 -2.39 -2.07
C ASP A 81 -9.81 -1.31 -0.98
N GLY A 82 -9.32 -1.73 0.17
CA GLY A 82 -9.02 -0.82 1.27
C GLY A 82 -10.03 -0.88 2.41
N VAL A 83 -9.68 -0.25 3.52
CA VAL A 83 -10.55 -0.04 4.66
C VAL A 83 -11.37 1.22 4.40
N ASP A 84 -12.67 1.19 4.68
CA ASP A 84 -13.50 2.40 4.63
C ASP A 84 -12.89 3.54 5.47
N ALA A 85 -12.78 4.74 4.88
CA ALA A 85 -12.11 5.88 5.51
C ALA A 85 -12.72 6.28 6.87
N GLY A 86 -14.01 6.04 7.07
CA GLY A 86 -14.71 6.30 8.34
C GLY A 86 -14.61 5.16 9.36
N ASN A 87 -14.03 4.03 8.99
CA ASN A 87 -13.92 2.88 9.89
C ASN A 87 -12.64 2.91 10.72
N TYR A 88 -12.58 3.86 11.65
CA TYR A 88 -11.42 4.06 12.54
C TYR A 88 -11.06 2.81 13.36
N GLU A 89 -12.05 2.02 13.77
CA GLU A 89 -11.81 0.78 14.53
C GLU A 89 -10.99 -0.25 13.74
N LYS A 90 -11.28 -0.42 12.45
CA LYS A 90 -10.50 -1.31 11.59
C LYS A 90 -9.11 -0.75 11.33
N ILE A 91 -8.98 0.56 11.13
CA ILE A 91 -7.70 1.24 10.96
C ILE A 91 -6.83 1.03 12.20
N GLU A 92 -7.38 1.30 13.39
CA GLU A 92 -6.70 1.12 14.67
C GLU A 92 -6.24 -0.32 14.89
N ARG A 93 -7.07 -1.30 14.59
CA ARG A 93 -6.70 -2.73 14.69
C ARG A 93 -5.49 -3.07 13.84
N ILE A 94 -5.40 -2.54 12.62
CA ILE A 94 -4.24 -2.75 11.74
C ILE A 94 -3.01 -2.03 12.32
N MET A 95 -3.17 -0.79 12.76
CA MET A 95 -2.07 0.01 13.30
C MET A 95 -1.51 -0.57 14.59
N ASN A 96 -2.34 -1.19 15.44
CA ASN A 96 -1.90 -1.87 16.67
C ASN A 96 -1.02 -3.11 16.39
N ILE A 97 -1.08 -3.68 15.17
CA ILE A 97 -0.18 -4.75 14.72
C ILE A 97 1.07 -4.15 14.08
N VAL A 98 0.90 -3.16 13.22
CA VAL A 98 1.97 -2.55 12.41
C VAL A 98 2.94 -1.73 13.27
N ALA A 99 2.43 -0.90 14.17
CA ALA A 99 3.24 0.07 14.90
C ALA A 99 4.32 -0.53 15.82
N PRO A 100 4.10 -1.66 16.52
CA PRO A 100 5.11 -2.27 17.37
C PRO A 100 6.10 -3.17 16.61
N ASP A 101 5.85 -3.51 15.33
CA ASP A 101 6.65 -4.44 14.56
C ASP A 101 7.94 -3.78 14.06
N VAL A 102 9.09 -4.34 14.41
CA VAL A 102 10.41 -3.79 14.06
C VAL A 102 10.75 -3.95 12.57
N ASN A 103 10.09 -4.88 11.88
CA ASN A 103 10.27 -5.13 10.45
C ASN A 103 9.22 -4.43 9.57
N ILE A 104 8.25 -3.74 10.18
CA ILE A 104 7.21 -3.02 9.44
C ILE A 104 7.32 -1.53 9.71
N LYS A 105 7.61 -0.76 8.66
CA LYS A 105 7.59 0.70 8.74
C LYS A 105 6.31 1.23 8.10
N PHE A 106 5.47 1.88 8.89
CA PHE A 106 4.30 2.58 8.35
C PHE A 106 4.74 3.78 7.50
N GLU A 107 4.38 3.81 6.23
CA GLU A 107 4.74 4.85 5.26
C GLU A 107 3.57 5.83 4.99
N GLY A 108 2.33 5.46 5.33
CA GLY A 108 1.16 6.31 5.15
C GLY A 108 -0.07 5.56 4.65
N PHE A 109 -1.03 6.34 4.18
CA PHE A 109 -2.24 5.82 3.55
C PHE A 109 -2.11 5.81 2.02
N LEU A 110 -2.79 4.85 1.37
CA LEU A 110 -2.84 4.76 -0.06
C LEU A 110 -4.29 4.49 -0.50
N THR A 111 -4.79 5.25 -1.45
CA THR A 111 -6.10 5.03 -2.04
C THR A 111 -6.03 4.86 -3.55
N HIS A 112 -6.97 4.11 -4.10
CA HIS A 112 -7.17 4.02 -5.54
C HIS A 112 -8.24 5.01 -5.99
N ALA A 113 -7.80 6.07 -6.67
CA ALA A 113 -8.68 7.15 -7.15
C ALA A 113 -9.38 6.80 -8.48
N GLY A 114 -9.99 5.61 -8.59
CA GLY A 114 -10.64 5.14 -9.82
C GLY A 114 -11.81 6.00 -10.32
N HIS A 115 -12.39 6.84 -9.47
CA HIS A 115 -13.38 7.86 -9.86
C HIS A 115 -12.87 8.75 -11.00
N THR A 116 -11.57 9.02 -11.05
CA THR A 116 -10.96 9.88 -12.08
C THR A 116 -11.04 9.28 -13.48
N TYR A 117 -11.30 7.98 -13.63
CA TYR A 117 -11.45 7.35 -14.95
C TYR A 117 -12.64 7.90 -15.76
N ASN A 118 -13.66 8.39 -15.08
CA ASN A 118 -14.86 8.97 -15.68
C ASN A 118 -14.80 10.50 -15.79
N ALA A 119 -13.81 11.15 -15.18
CA ALA A 119 -13.63 12.59 -15.23
C ALA A 119 -13.32 13.05 -16.67
N ARG A 120 -13.93 14.14 -17.08
CA ARG A 120 -13.81 14.73 -18.43
C ARG A 120 -13.13 16.10 -18.43
N SER A 121 -12.82 16.63 -17.25
CA SER A 121 -12.15 17.92 -17.08
C SER A 121 -11.15 17.90 -15.94
N LYS A 122 -10.22 18.85 -15.93
CA LYS A 122 -9.28 19.05 -14.82
C LYS A 122 -10.00 19.40 -13.52
N GLU A 123 -11.06 20.18 -13.63
CA GLU A 123 -11.89 20.62 -12.52
C GLU A 123 -12.54 19.44 -11.81
N GLU A 124 -13.09 18.47 -12.55
CA GLU A 124 -13.65 17.23 -12.01
C GLU A 124 -12.58 16.39 -11.29
N ILE A 125 -11.39 16.27 -11.86
CA ILE A 125 -10.27 15.56 -11.22
C ILE A 125 -9.89 16.24 -9.90
N LEU A 126 -9.78 17.57 -9.89
CA LEU A 126 -9.46 18.33 -8.69
C LEU A 126 -10.54 18.18 -7.60
N GLN A 127 -11.82 18.18 -7.97
CA GLN A 127 -12.91 17.93 -7.02
C GLN A 127 -12.79 16.56 -6.35
N ILE A 128 -12.46 15.51 -7.11
CA ILE A 128 -12.22 14.17 -6.58
C ILE A 128 -11.04 14.17 -5.60
N ILE A 129 -9.93 14.82 -5.96
CA ILE A 129 -8.74 14.91 -5.10
C ILE A 129 -9.08 15.66 -3.80
N PHE A 130 -9.76 16.80 -3.88
CA PHE A 130 -10.17 17.56 -2.69
C PHE A 130 -11.12 16.76 -1.79
N TYR A 131 -12.02 15.97 -2.37
CA TYR A 131 -12.88 15.07 -1.60
C TYR A 131 -12.06 14.04 -0.80
N PHE A 132 -11.05 13.42 -1.42
CA PHE A 132 -10.16 12.48 -0.73
C PHE A 132 -9.34 13.13 0.38
N CYS A 133 -8.77 14.31 0.11
CA CYS A 133 -8.04 15.06 1.13
C CYS A 133 -8.91 15.35 2.35
N ARG A 134 -10.17 15.72 2.15
CA ARG A 134 -11.13 15.95 3.25
C ARG A 134 -11.48 14.69 4.03
N LEU A 135 -11.65 13.55 3.34
CA LEU A 135 -11.92 12.26 3.99
C LEU A 135 -10.76 11.78 4.85
N LEU A 136 -9.54 12.09 4.45
CA LEU A 136 -8.32 11.68 5.15
C LEU A 136 -7.79 12.75 6.11
N GLU A 137 -8.50 13.88 6.24
CA GLU A 137 -8.10 15.04 7.07
C GLU A 137 -6.68 15.57 6.77
N ILE A 138 -6.29 15.56 5.47
CA ILE A 138 -4.98 16.01 4.97
C ILE A 138 -5.11 17.40 4.34
#